data_e28bee58190b5ef5e7f0c609f2fcd04f
#
_entry.id   e28bee58190b5ef5e7f0c609f2fcd04f
#
_cell.length_a   1.000
_cell.length_b   1.000
_cell.length_c   1.000
_cell.angle_alpha   90.00
_cell.angle_beta   90.00
_cell.angle_gamma   90.00
#
_symmetry.space_group_name_H-M   'P 1'
#
loop_
_entity.id
_entity.type
_entity.pdbx_description
1 polymer ?
#
loop_
_entity_poly.entity_id
_entity_poly.type
_entity_poly.pdbx_seq_one_letter_code
_entity_poly.pdbx_strand_id
1 'polypeptide(L)'
;ASQETDEMIWQLPITEKDREKVRKSKIADLDNSPSREGHAIMGGAFIGEFAEDTPWVHLDIAGTATVGAAHDLGPAGATGVMVRTLAKLVEDFDLLK
;
A
#
# COMPACT_ATOMS: atom_id res chain seq x y z
N ALA A 1 12.46 -7.75 3.61
CA ALA A 1 11.79 -8.76 2.74
C ALA A 1 11.81 -8.31 1.27
N SER A 2 11.37 -7.08 0.95
CA SER A 2 11.24 -6.65 -0.44
C SER A 2 12.57 -6.68 -1.21
N GLN A 3 13.68 -6.29 -0.59
CA GLN A 3 15.00 -6.34 -1.22
C GLN A 3 15.44 -7.78 -1.51
N GLU A 4 15.18 -8.71 -0.60
CA GLU A 4 15.53 -10.13 -0.74
C GLU A 4 14.72 -10.82 -1.82
N THR A 5 13.50 -10.34 -2.09
CA THR A 5 12.61 -10.91 -3.10
C THR A 5 12.64 -10.14 -4.42
N ASP A 6 13.46 -9.10 -4.50
CA ASP A 6 13.61 -8.23 -5.68
C ASP A 6 12.28 -7.58 -6.11
N GLU A 7 11.45 -7.25 -5.12
CA GLU A 7 10.21 -6.49 -5.32
C GLU A 7 10.41 -5.11 -4.72
N MET A 8 10.84 -4.14 -5.54
CA MET A 8 11.22 -2.80 -5.08
C MET A 8 10.02 -2.04 -4.54
N ILE A 9 10.21 -1.41 -3.38
CA ILE A 9 9.21 -0.54 -2.76
C ILE A 9 9.83 0.81 -2.41
N TRP A 10 8.98 1.83 -2.33
CA TRP A 10 9.38 3.18 -1.95
C TRP A 10 8.39 3.73 -0.93
N GLN A 11 8.90 4.20 0.20
CA GLN A 11 8.05 4.73 1.26
C GLN A 11 7.57 6.14 0.91
N LEU A 12 6.24 6.34 0.96
CA LEU A 12 5.63 7.65 0.85
C LEU A 12 5.21 8.15 2.24
N PRO A 13 5.37 9.44 2.54
CA PRO A 13 4.94 9.99 3.81
C PRO A 13 3.42 10.15 3.87
N ILE A 14 2.84 9.89 5.04
CA ILE A 14 1.47 10.29 5.36
C ILE A 14 1.58 11.36 6.44
N THR A 15 1.25 12.60 6.09
CA THR A 15 1.35 13.74 7.00
C THR A 15 0.02 13.98 7.71
N GLU A 16 0.02 14.84 8.73
CA GLU A 16 -1.22 15.24 9.39
C GLU A 16 -2.18 15.95 8.44
N LYS A 17 -1.65 16.72 7.48
CA LYS A 17 -2.48 17.35 6.44
C LYS A 17 -3.21 16.33 5.58
N ASP A 18 -2.58 15.19 5.29
CA ASP A 18 -3.20 14.11 4.53
C ASP A 18 -4.33 13.47 5.33
N ARG A 19 -4.11 13.23 6.62
CA ARG A 19 -5.15 12.70 7.52
C ARG A 19 -6.33 13.66 7.65
N GLU A 20 -6.07 14.96 7.75
CA GLU A 20 -7.11 15.98 7.80
C GLU A 20 -8.00 15.96 6.56
N LYS A 21 -7.43 15.72 5.37
CA LYS A 21 -8.20 15.63 4.13
C LYS A 21 -9.22 14.49 4.16
N VAL A 22 -8.83 13.31 4.63
CA VAL A 22 -9.76 12.17 4.72
C VAL A 22 -10.79 12.33 5.81
N ARG A 23 -10.57 13.21 6.78
CA ARG A 23 -11.50 13.52 7.87
C ARG A 23 -12.49 14.64 7.53
N LYS A 24 -12.34 15.29 6.36
CA LYS A 24 -13.19 16.39 5.92
C LYS A 24 -14.33 15.88 5.04
N SER A 25 -15.44 15.49 5.67
CA SER A 25 -16.68 15.20 4.99
C SER A 25 -17.83 15.96 5.64
N LYS A 26 -18.80 16.39 4.83
CA LYS A 26 -20.01 17.06 5.34
C LYS A 26 -21.12 16.07 5.65
N ILE A 27 -20.99 14.83 5.19
CA ILE A 27 -22.09 13.85 5.23
C ILE A 27 -21.65 12.49 5.82
N ALA A 28 -20.37 12.31 6.09
CA ALA A 28 -19.83 11.06 6.59
C ALA A 28 -18.67 11.33 7.57
N ASP A 29 -18.25 10.31 8.28
CA ASP A 29 -17.12 10.41 9.20
C ASP A 29 -15.79 10.60 8.46
N LEU A 30 -15.66 9.97 7.30
CA LEU A 30 -14.44 10.00 6.49
C LEU A 30 -14.77 10.17 5.00
N ASP A 31 -13.83 10.76 4.26
CA ASP A 31 -13.84 10.84 2.81
C ASP A 31 -12.73 9.95 2.27
N ASN A 32 -13.10 8.89 1.56
CA ASN A 32 -12.13 7.91 1.04
C ASN A 32 -11.41 8.37 -0.23
N SER A 33 -11.84 9.45 -0.85
CA SER A 33 -11.24 9.95 -2.10
C SER A 33 -11.32 11.49 -2.16
N PRO A 34 -10.64 12.18 -1.22
CA PRO A 34 -10.79 13.64 -1.09
C PRO A 34 -10.14 14.44 -2.23
N SER A 35 -9.18 13.87 -2.95
CA SER A 35 -8.51 14.54 -4.07
C SER A 35 -7.88 13.55 -5.02
N ARG A 36 -7.57 14.00 -6.24
CA ARG A 36 -6.78 13.21 -7.21
C ARG A 36 -5.30 13.21 -6.89
N GLU A 37 -4.79 14.33 -6.40
CA GLU A 37 -3.38 14.46 -6.04
C GLU A 37 -3.06 13.60 -4.82
N GLY A 38 -1.92 12.94 -4.87
CA GLY A 38 -1.48 12.09 -3.77
C GLY A 38 -2.41 10.92 -3.47
N HIS A 39 -3.08 10.36 -4.48
CA HIS A 39 -4.12 9.34 -4.29
C HIS A 39 -3.61 8.09 -3.57
N ALA A 40 -2.37 7.68 -3.84
CA ALA A 40 -1.74 6.57 -3.12
C ALA A 40 -1.60 6.88 -1.61
N ILE A 41 -1.22 8.10 -1.29
CA ILE A 41 -1.12 8.58 0.11
C ILE A 41 -2.51 8.65 0.75
N MET A 42 -3.51 9.12 0.02
CA MET A 42 -4.88 9.22 0.53
C MET A 42 -5.47 7.83 0.84
N GLY A 43 -5.19 6.83 0.00
CA GLY A 43 -5.59 5.44 0.28
C GLY A 43 -5.01 4.93 1.58
N GLY A 44 -3.71 5.14 1.78
CA GLY A 44 -3.03 4.79 3.03
C GLY A 44 -3.59 5.55 4.23
N ALA A 45 -3.80 6.87 4.09
CA ALA A 45 -4.35 7.70 5.16
C ALA A 45 -5.75 7.23 5.58
N PHE A 46 -6.61 6.90 4.62
CA PHE A 46 -7.96 6.39 4.89
C PHE A 46 -7.92 5.06 5.65
N ILE A 47 -7.16 4.08 5.16
CA ILE A 47 -7.05 2.77 5.83
C ILE A 47 -6.45 2.93 7.24
N GLY A 48 -5.50 3.83 7.41
CA GLY A 48 -4.86 4.10 8.69
C GLY A 48 -5.83 4.54 9.78
N GLU A 49 -6.96 5.18 9.42
CA GLU A 49 -7.99 5.56 10.39
C GLU A 49 -8.62 4.35 11.09
N PHE A 50 -8.59 3.19 10.45
CA PHE A 50 -9.16 1.94 11.00
C PHE A 50 -8.12 1.08 11.73
N ALA A 51 -6.84 1.37 11.59
CA ALA A 51 -5.77 0.60 12.23
C ALA A 51 -5.65 0.92 13.73
N GLU A 52 -6.13 2.08 14.16
CA GLU A 52 -6.04 2.55 15.55
C GLU A 52 -4.59 2.51 16.05
N ASP A 53 -4.33 1.80 17.15
CA ASP A 53 -3.00 1.66 17.75
C ASP A 53 -2.24 0.43 17.25
N THR A 54 -2.82 -0.33 16.31
CA THR A 54 -2.16 -1.52 15.76
C THR A 54 -1.07 -1.10 14.77
N PRO A 55 0.16 -1.61 14.89
CA PRO A 55 1.18 -1.41 13.86
C PRO A 55 0.67 -1.91 12.50
N TRP A 56 0.81 -1.08 11.46
CA TRP A 56 0.29 -1.40 10.14
C TRP A 56 1.14 -0.80 9.05
N VAL A 57 1.03 -1.37 7.85
CA VAL A 57 1.64 -0.86 6.62
C VAL A 57 0.61 -0.96 5.51
N HIS A 58 0.50 0.08 4.71
CA HIS A 58 -0.29 0.07 3.48
C HIS A 58 0.65 -0.11 2.29
N LEU A 59 0.35 -1.06 1.42
CA LEU A 59 1.08 -1.30 0.18
C LEU A 59 0.19 -0.93 -1.00
N ASP A 60 0.50 0.17 -1.68
CA ASP A 60 -0.20 0.54 -2.91
C ASP A 60 0.46 -0.17 -4.09
N ILE A 61 -0.30 -1.03 -4.75
CA ILE A 61 0.16 -1.81 -5.90
C ILE A 61 -0.53 -1.43 -7.20
N ALA A 62 -1.31 -0.36 -7.21
CA ALA A 62 -2.15 0.00 -8.36
C ALA A 62 -1.34 0.12 -9.67
N GLY A 63 -0.12 0.65 -9.60
CA GLY A 63 0.73 0.82 -10.78
C GLY A 63 1.49 -0.43 -11.22
N THR A 64 1.50 -1.48 -10.40
CA THR A 64 2.33 -2.68 -10.64
C THR A 64 1.56 -3.99 -10.62
N ALA A 65 0.26 -3.93 -10.35
CA ALA A 65 -0.58 -5.12 -10.22
C ALA A 65 -0.78 -5.89 -11.52
N THR A 66 -0.70 -5.21 -12.65
CA THR A 66 -0.91 -5.81 -13.97
C THR A 66 0.14 -5.35 -14.98
N VAL A 67 0.41 -6.19 -15.97
CA VAL A 67 1.27 -5.86 -17.13
C VAL A 67 0.57 -6.23 -18.42
N GLY A 68 0.86 -5.45 -19.49
CA GLY A 68 0.26 -5.63 -20.80
C GLY A 68 0.94 -6.66 -21.69
N ALA A 69 2.10 -7.20 -21.29
CA ALA A 69 2.87 -8.18 -22.07
C ALA A 69 3.48 -9.23 -21.17
N ALA A 70 3.79 -10.40 -21.75
CA ALA A 70 4.51 -11.45 -21.03
C ALA A 70 5.90 -10.94 -20.58
N HIS A 71 6.35 -11.45 -19.44
CA HIS A 71 7.64 -11.08 -18.82
C HIS A 71 8.27 -12.32 -18.18
N ASP A 72 9.48 -12.19 -17.66
CA ASP A 72 10.27 -13.31 -17.15
C ASP A 72 9.58 -14.13 -16.04
N LEU A 73 8.67 -13.51 -15.28
CA LEU A 73 7.97 -14.16 -14.18
C LEU A 73 6.57 -14.63 -14.52
N GLY A 74 6.09 -14.39 -15.75
CA GLY A 74 4.75 -14.84 -16.11
C GLY A 74 4.16 -14.20 -17.37
N PRO A 75 2.91 -14.54 -17.67
CA PRO A 75 2.20 -14.01 -18.85
C PRO A 75 1.72 -12.57 -18.61
N ALA A 76 1.14 -11.96 -19.65
CA ALA A 76 0.39 -10.71 -19.48
C ALA A 76 -0.77 -10.90 -18.51
N GLY A 77 -1.14 -9.82 -17.81
CA GLY A 77 -2.20 -9.82 -16.82
C GLY A 77 -1.70 -9.54 -15.41
N ALA A 78 -2.23 -10.23 -14.43
CA ALA A 78 -1.85 -10.04 -13.04
C ALA A 78 -0.39 -10.41 -12.78
N THR A 79 0.33 -9.55 -12.06
CA THR A 79 1.76 -9.75 -11.77
C THR A 79 2.03 -10.60 -10.54
N GLY A 80 1.09 -10.67 -9.60
CA GLY A 80 1.33 -11.26 -8.29
C GLY A 80 2.31 -10.44 -7.44
N VAL A 81 2.48 -9.15 -7.73
CA VAL A 81 3.39 -8.28 -6.99
C VAL A 81 3.11 -8.32 -5.49
N MET A 82 4.16 -8.31 -4.69
CA MET A 82 4.17 -8.41 -3.23
C MET A 82 3.86 -9.79 -2.64
N VAL A 83 3.41 -10.77 -3.44
CA VAL A 83 3.18 -12.15 -2.93
C VAL A 83 4.47 -12.70 -2.32
N ARG A 84 5.59 -12.62 -3.03
CA ARG A 84 6.89 -13.10 -2.53
C ARG A 84 7.35 -12.31 -1.31
N THR A 85 7.20 -11.00 -1.34
CA THR A 85 7.59 -10.12 -0.23
C THR A 85 6.80 -10.45 1.03
N LEU A 86 5.47 -10.62 0.92
CA LEU A 86 4.62 -10.95 2.06
C LEU A 86 4.93 -12.34 2.60
N ALA A 87 5.17 -13.33 1.73
CA ALA A 87 5.58 -14.67 2.16
C ALA A 87 6.92 -14.60 2.92
N LYS A 88 7.89 -13.87 2.40
CA LYS A 88 9.20 -13.68 3.05
C LYS A 88 9.06 -12.96 4.40
N LEU A 89 8.21 -11.94 4.47
CA LEU A 89 7.94 -11.22 5.72
C LEU A 89 7.40 -12.16 6.79
N VAL A 90 6.45 -13.02 6.44
CA VAL A 90 5.86 -13.99 7.37
C VAL A 90 6.89 -15.01 7.82
N GLU A 91 7.69 -15.56 6.89
CA GLU A 91 8.77 -16.51 7.22
C GLU A 91 9.76 -15.93 8.22
N ASP A 92 10.16 -14.67 8.05
CA ASP A 92 11.18 -14.02 8.84
C ASP A 92 10.61 -13.19 10.00
N PHE A 93 9.32 -13.27 10.27
CA PHE A 93 8.64 -12.37 11.20
C PHE A 93 9.24 -12.41 12.62
N ASP A 94 9.64 -13.58 13.08
CA ASP A 94 10.25 -13.73 14.40
C ASP A 94 11.61 -13.03 14.51
N LEU A 95 12.29 -12.81 13.39
CA LEU A 95 13.57 -12.08 13.34
C LEU A 95 13.37 -10.56 13.46
N LEU A 96 12.14 -10.07 13.32
CA LEU A 96 11.80 -8.64 13.34
C LEU A 96 11.30 -8.17 14.71
N LYS A 97 11.10 -9.10 15.62
CA LYS A 97 10.65 -8.79 16.99
C LYS A 97 11.77 -8.27 17.87
#